data_aaa662e3972e361f3176dffa3c2153cb
#
_entry.id   aaa662e3972e361f3176dffa3c2153cb
#
_cell.length_a   1.000
_cell.length_b   1.000
_cell.length_c   1.000
_cell.angle_alpha   90.00
_cell.angle_beta   90.00
_cell.angle_gamma   90.00
#
_symmetry.space_group_name_H-M   'P 1'
#
loop_
_entity.id
_entity.type
_entity.pdbx_description
1 polymer ?
#
loop_
_entity_poly.entity_id
_entity_poly.type
_entity_poly.pdbx_seq_one_letter_code
_entity_poly.pdbx_strand_id
1 'polypeptide(L)'
;AFGVVLVTTKSGDSSGKTRISYSGRWGWNEPTTSTDYETRGYYSVYLNDLFWRSYAGNNYTRYTEQDMMELWARRNDRTEHPDRPWVKIDQRDGRDTYVYYGNTDWYHYLFKDEHPNTSHSISLSGGNDRVDYLLSGSYYSEEGLFRQHPDKLQKITFRSKITFDINKWLKVSNNTSYYNYKYFYPGPSDVNTAFSWSTVH
;
A
#
# COMPACT_ATOMS: atom_id res chain seq x y z
N ALA A 1 4.21 -27.54 -32.04
CA ALA A 1 4.02 -26.31 -32.79
C ALA A 1 4.31 -25.14 -31.82
N PHE A 2 5.27 -24.29 -32.19
CA PHE A 2 5.56 -23.08 -31.40
C PHE A 2 4.71 -21.94 -31.96
N GLY A 3 3.85 -21.35 -31.15
CA GLY A 3 3.09 -20.18 -31.53
C GLY A 3 3.95 -18.92 -31.40
N VAL A 4 3.87 -18.03 -32.37
CA VAL A 4 4.50 -16.71 -32.34
C VAL A 4 3.41 -15.67 -32.14
N VAL A 5 3.55 -14.81 -31.10
CA VAL A 5 2.69 -13.65 -30.89
C VAL A 5 3.43 -12.40 -31.36
N LEU A 6 2.92 -11.77 -32.41
CA LEU A 6 3.44 -10.50 -32.92
C LEU A 6 2.61 -9.35 -32.31
N VAL A 7 3.26 -8.50 -31.51
CA VAL A 7 2.64 -7.31 -30.94
C VAL A 7 3.09 -6.08 -31.71
N THR A 8 2.16 -5.43 -32.40
CA THR A 8 2.42 -4.17 -33.09
C THR A 8 1.96 -3.01 -32.21
N THR A 9 2.87 -2.12 -31.87
CA THR A 9 2.57 -0.90 -31.10
C THR A 9 2.21 0.26 -32.05
N LYS A 10 1.43 1.21 -31.51
CA LYS A 10 1.11 2.44 -32.24
C LYS A 10 2.39 3.14 -32.72
N SER A 11 2.34 3.70 -33.91
CA SER A 11 3.36 4.59 -34.50
C SER A 11 2.79 5.98 -34.72
N GLY A 12 3.61 6.91 -35.19
CA GLY A 12 3.18 8.21 -35.64
C GLY A 12 2.17 8.11 -36.77
N ASP A 13 1.48 9.18 -37.05
CA ASP A 13 0.48 9.30 -38.11
C ASP A 13 1.03 10.23 -39.18
N SER A 14 1.30 9.70 -40.37
CA SER A 14 1.81 10.44 -41.55
C SER A 14 0.80 11.40 -42.19
N SER A 15 -0.39 11.57 -41.58
CA SER A 15 -1.47 12.44 -42.11
C SER A 15 -1.16 13.93 -42.12
N GLY A 16 0.01 14.35 -41.70
CA GLY A 16 0.44 15.76 -41.64
C GLY A 16 -0.11 16.54 -40.46
N LYS A 17 -0.95 15.92 -39.63
CA LYS A 17 -1.58 16.57 -38.44
C LYS A 17 -0.95 16.10 -37.15
N THR A 18 -0.52 17.05 -36.34
CA THR A 18 -0.08 16.78 -34.96
C THR A 18 -1.30 16.60 -34.06
N ARG A 19 -1.30 15.53 -33.29
CA ARG A 19 -2.31 15.25 -32.27
C ARG A 19 -1.67 15.26 -30.90
N ILE A 20 -2.29 15.98 -29.96
CA ILE A 20 -1.92 16.00 -28.56
C ILE A 20 -3.07 15.37 -27.80
N SER A 21 -2.77 14.42 -26.92
CA SER A 21 -3.73 13.82 -26.01
C SER A 21 -3.20 13.91 -24.60
N TYR A 22 -4.06 14.33 -23.70
CA TYR A 22 -3.78 14.32 -22.27
C TYR A 22 -4.90 13.58 -21.55
N SER A 23 -4.53 12.77 -20.56
CA SER A 23 -5.46 12.10 -19.66
C SER A 23 -4.95 12.26 -18.23
N GLY A 24 -5.81 12.73 -17.35
CA GLY A 24 -5.57 12.87 -15.92
C GLY A 24 -6.63 12.11 -15.13
N ARG A 25 -6.21 11.41 -14.09
CA ARG A 25 -7.10 10.73 -13.15
C ARG A 25 -6.60 10.96 -11.74
N TRP A 26 -7.52 11.26 -10.87
CA TRP A 26 -7.35 11.30 -9.42
C TRP A 26 -8.33 10.30 -8.82
N GLY A 27 -7.92 9.60 -7.81
CA GLY A 27 -8.73 8.62 -7.12
C GLY A 27 -8.26 8.41 -5.69
N TRP A 28 -9.11 7.77 -4.94
CA TRP A 28 -8.81 7.27 -3.61
C TRP A 28 -9.01 5.78 -3.62
N ASN A 29 -8.09 5.07 -2.99
CA ASN A 29 -8.22 3.63 -2.77
C ASN A 29 -8.71 3.44 -1.33
N GLU A 30 -9.62 2.49 -1.16
CA GLU A 30 -10.17 2.07 0.14
C GLU A 30 -9.94 0.58 0.33
N PRO A 31 -9.86 0.08 1.57
CA PRO A 31 -9.87 -1.35 1.84
C PRO A 31 -11.12 -2.01 1.24
N THR A 32 -10.95 -3.16 0.62
CA THR A 32 -12.08 -3.92 0.05
C THR A 32 -12.73 -4.87 1.06
N THR A 33 -12.16 -4.96 2.25
CA THR A 33 -12.65 -5.77 3.37
C THR A 33 -13.07 -4.87 4.52
N SER A 34 -13.91 -5.37 5.43
CA SER A 34 -14.23 -4.64 6.66
C SER A 34 -12.96 -4.38 7.47
N THR A 35 -12.88 -3.18 8.02
CA THR A 35 -11.83 -2.75 8.96
C THR A 35 -12.32 -2.79 10.41
N ASP A 36 -13.53 -3.28 10.65
CA ASP A 36 -14.11 -3.48 11.98
C ASP A 36 -13.48 -4.70 12.66
N TYR A 37 -12.32 -4.51 13.23
CA TYR A 37 -11.65 -5.52 14.04
C TYR A 37 -12.11 -5.44 15.50
N GLU A 38 -11.94 -6.54 16.23
CA GLU A 38 -12.16 -6.52 17.66
C GLU A 38 -11.09 -5.65 18.34
N THR A 39 -11.51 -4.55 18.95
CA THR A 39 -10.62 -3.59 19.59
C THR A 39 -10.56 -3.74 21.10
N ARG A 40 -11.44 -4.58 21.68
CA ARG A 40 -11.51 -4.78 23.12
C ARG A 40 -10.44 -5.78 23.58
N GLY A 41 -9.50 -5.30 24.38
CA GLY A 41 -8.37 -6.09 24.86
C GLY A 41 -8.74 -7.43 25.47
N TYR A 42 -9.83 -7.50 26.22
CA TYR A 42 -10.32 -8.75 26.81
C TYR A 42 -10.57 -9.84 25.74
N TYR A 43 -11.30 -9.51 24.68
CA TYR A 43 -11.65 -10.51 23.66
C TYR A 43 -10.46 -10.88 22.80
N SER A 44 -9.58 -9.93 22.52
CA SER A 44 -8.35 -10.18 21.78
C SER A 44 -7.46 -11.17 22.54
N VAL A 45 -7.18 -10.93 23.81
CA VAL A 45 -6.39 -11.85 24.65
C VAL A 45 -7.07 -13.21 24.79
N TYR A 46 -8.36 -13.22 25.12
CA TYR A 46 -9.13 -14.45 25.29
C TYR A 46 -9.12 -15.34 24.04
N LEU A 47 -9.36 -14.75 22.87
CA LEU A 47 -9.41 -15.51 21.61
C LEU A 47 -8.02 -16.01 21.20
N ASN A 48 -6.98 -15.20 21.35
CA ASN A 48 -5.62 -15.62 21.09
C ASN A 48 -5.21 -16.82 21.98
N ASP A 49 -5.51 -16.75 23.27
CA ASP A 49 -5.22 -17.86 24.19
C ASP A 49 -6.07 -19.09 23.89
N LEU A 50 -7.35 -18.91 23.53
CA LEU A 50 -8.23 -20.01 23.16
C LEU A 50 -7.71 -20.77 21.93
N PHE A 51 -7.38 -20.04 20.88
CA PHE A 51 -6.88 -20.66 19.64
C PHE A 51 -5.50 -21.30 19.84
N TRP A 52 -4.60 -20.61 20.53
CA TRP A 52 -3.28 -21.16 20.80
C TRP A 52 -3.31 -22.38 21.70
N ARG A 53 -4.18 -22.38 22.72
CA ARG A 53 -4.36 -23.53 23.61
C ARG A 53 -4.86 -24.75 22.87
N SER A 54 -5.73 -24.57 21.88
CA SER A 54 -6.22 -25.65 21.01
C SER A 54 -5.11 -26.29 20.19
N TYR A 55 -4.05 -25.55 19.88
CA TYR A 55 -2.90 -26.02 19.11
C TYR A 55 -1.75 -26.51 20.01
N ALA A 56 -1.35 -25.71 21.00
CA ALA A 56 -0.13 -25.92 21.77
C ALA A 56 -0.36 -26.42 23.21
N GLY A 57 -1.61 -26.49 23.66
CA GLY A 57 -1.96 -26.95 25.02
C GLY A 57 -1.70 -25.95 26.16
N ASN A 58 -1.19 -24.76 25.85
CA ASN A 58 -0.92 -23.68 26.81
C ASN A 58 -1.39 -22.34 26.27
N ASN A 59 -1.39 -21.29 27.12
CA ASN A 59 -1.75 -19.94 26.68
C ASN A 59 -0.64 -19.32 25.82
N TYR A 60 -1.04 -18.52 24.83
CA TYR A 60 -0.14 -17.69 24.04
C TYR A 60 0.36 -16.49 24.83
N THR A 61 -0.56 -15.82 25.52
CA THR A 61 -0.26 -14.65 26.33
C THR A 61 0.21 -15.05 27.75
N ARG A 62 0.80 -14.09 28.45
CA ARG A 62 1.20 -14.26 29.86
C ARG A 62 0.23 -13.57 30.81
N TYR A 63 -0.98 -13.27 30.37
CA TYR A 63 -2.01 -12.70 31.22
C TYR A 63 -2.49 -13.73 32.23
N THR A 64 -2.56 -13.30 33.50
CA THR A 64 -3.08 -14.11 34.61
C THR A 64 -4.60 -14.02 34.68
N GLU A 65 -5.24 -14.82 35.53
CA GLU A 65 -6.67 -14.70 35.80
C GLU A 65 -7.03 -13.30 36.33
N GLN A 66 -6.18 -12.72 37.17
CA GLN A 66 -6.36 -11.35 37.68
C GLN A 66 -6.32 -10.34 36.54
N ASP A 67 -5.41 -10.49 35.59
CA ASP A 67 -5.33 -9.63 34.40
C ASP A 67 -6.59 -9.75 33.53
N MET A 68 -7.11 -10.96 33.38
CA MET A 68 -8.36 -11.19 32.65
C MET A 68 -9.56 -10.48 33.31
N MET A 69 -9.61 -10.43 34.63
CA MET A 69 -10.61 -9.65 35.36
C MET A 69 -10.43 -8.14 35.16
N GLU A 70 -9.20 -7.66 35.15
CA GLU A 70 -8.86 -6.27 34.86
C GLU A 70 -9.22 -5.87 33.40
N LEU A 71 -8.93 -6.74 32.43
CA LEU A 71 -9.36 -6.57 31.04
C LEU A 71 -10.88 -6.56 30.90
N TRP A 72 -11.57 -7.49 31.59
CA TRP A 72 -13.04 -7.54 31.61
C TRP A 72 -13.67 -6.27 32.17
N ALA A 73 -13.11 -5.74 33.26
CA ALA A 73 -13.60 -4.50 33.86
C ALA A 73 -13.52 -3.31 32.92
N ARG A 74 -12.53 -3.31 31.99
CA ARG A 74 -12.28 -2.22 31.03
C ARG A 74 -12.87 -2.46 29.64
N ARG A 75 -13.47 -3.60 29.37
CA ARG A 75 -13.87 -4.03 28.00
C ARG A 75 -14.77 -3.05 27.25
N ASN A 76 -15.45 -2.15 27.98
CA ASN A 76 -16.32 -1.14 27.39
C ASN A 76 -15.75 0.29 27.51
N ASP A 77 -14.55 0.45 28.05
CA ASP A 77 -13.94 1.76 28.19
C ASP A 77 -13.42 2.21 26.82
N ARG A 78 -13.98 3.27 26.28
CA ARG A 78 -13.54 3.86 24.99
C ARG A 78 -12.34 4.78 25.14
N THR A 79 -12.10 5.26 26.37
CA THR A 79 -10.99 6.09 26.78
C THR A 79 -10.48 5.62 28.11
N GLU A 80 -9.23 5.95 28.44
CA GLU A 80 -8.66 5.60 29.73
C GLU A 80 -9.44 6.27 30.87
N HIS A 81 -9.82 5.48 31.85
CA HIS A 81 -10.49 5.98 33.04
C HIS A 81 -9.47 6.18 34.19
N PRO A 82 -9.52 7.30 34.96
CA PRO A 82 -8.56 7.57 36.02
C PRO A 82 -8.41 6.43 37.05
N ASP A 83 -9.52 5.80 37.42
CA ASP A 83 -9.53 4.71 38.41
C ASP A 83 -9.16 3.33 37.78
N ARG A 84 -9.12 3.26 36.46
CA ARG A 84 -8.81 2.04 35.70
C ARG A 84 -7.85 2.35 34.56
N PRO A 85 -6.59 2.68 34.88
CA PRO A 85 -5.61 2.98 33.85
C PRO A 85 -5.42 1.80 32.92
N TRP A 86 -5.14 2.08 31.64
CA TRP A 86 -4.92 1.05 30.62
C TRP A 86 -3.57 0.39 30.74
N VAL A 87 -2.64 1.01 31.45
CA VAL A 87 -1.30 0.47 31.68
C VAL A 87 -1.04 0.43 33.18
N LYS A 88 -0.58 -0.72 33.67
CA LYS A 88 -0.13 -0.89 35.04
C LYS A 88 1.28 -1.48 35.06
N ILE A 89 2.05 -1.11 36.06
CA ILE A 89 3.33 -1.78 36.36
C ILE A 89 3.03 -2.90 37.35
N ASP A 90 3.45 -4.11 37.01
CA ASP A 90 3.33 -5.29 37.87
C ASP A 90 4.66 -6.03 37.95
N GLN A 91 4.85 -6.78 39.04
CA GLN A 91 6.04 -7.62 39.24
C GLN A 91 5.83 -8.97 38.54
N ARG A 92 6.61 -9.23 37.50
CA ARG A 92 6.60 -10.48 36.75
C ARG A 92 8.02 -11.06 36.72
N ASP A 93 8.16 -12.30 37.20
CA ASP A 93 9.47 -12.97 37.27
C ASP A 93 10.54 -12.12 38.00
N GLY A 94 10.13 -11.37 39.04
CA GLY A 94 11.02 -10.50 39.82
C GLY A 94 11.44 -9.21 39.13
N ARG A 95 10.73 -8.79 38.07
CA ARG A 95 11.00 -7.55 37.34
C ARG A 95 9.73 -6.73 37.18
N ASP A 96 9.90 -5.42 37.20
CA ASP A 96 8.82 -4.49 36.81
C ASP A 96 8.49 -4.67 35.35
N THR A 97 7.21 -4.97 35.08
CA THR A 97 6.70 -5.21 33.72
C THR A 97 5.48 -4.36 33.49
N TYR A 98 5.41 -3.68 32.35
CA TYR A 98 4.22 -3.00 31.92
C TYR A 98 3.18 -4.01 31.43
N VAL A 99 2.01 -3.98 32.03
CA VAL A 99 0.87 -4.80 31.61
C VAL A 99 -0.21 -3.89 31.04
N TYR A 100 -0.69 -4.22 29.84
CA TYR A 100 -1.60 -3.41 29.06
C TYR A 100 -3.01 -3.96 29.12
N TYR A 101 -3.98 -3.10 29.43
CA TYR A 101 -5.40 -3.46 29.57
C TYR A 101 -6.30 -2.61 28.67
N GLY A 102 -5.73 -1.91 27.69
CA GLY A 102 -6.42 -0.96 26.84
C GLY A 102 -7.29 -1.60 25.78
N ASN A 103 -8.17 -0.78 25.21
CA ASN A 103 -9.02 -1.10 24.06
C ASN A 103 -8.59 -0.24 22.89
N THR A 104 -7.40 -0.52 22.33
CA THR A 104 -6.81 0.30 21.28
C THR A 104 -7.21 -0.21 19.91
N ASP A 105 -7.76 0.67 19.10
CA ASP A 105 -7.98 0.41 17.69
C ASP A 105 -6.66 0.55 16.92
N TRP A 106 -5.87 -0.50 16.97
CA TRP A 106 -4.56 -0.55 16.32
C TRP A 106 -4.64 -0.42 14.81
N TYR A 107 -5.71 -0.94 14.21
CA TYR A 107 -5.87 -0.85 12.77
C TYR A 107 -5.96 0.61 12.32
N HIS A 108 -6.93 1.38 12.85
CA HIS A 108 -7.10 2.78 12.48
C HIS A 108 -6.00 3.70 13.06
N TYR A 109 -5.27 3.25 14.07
CA TYR A 109 -4.08 3.94 14.55
C TYR A 109 -2.92 3.84 13.55
N LEU A 110 -2.70 2.67 12.94
CA LEU A 110 -1.60 2.41 12.03
C LEU A 110 -1.94 2.72 10.57
N PHE A 111 -3.17 2.47 10.14
CA PHE A 111 -3.59 2.54 8.75
C PHE A 111 -4.59 3.66 8.49
N LYS A 112 -4.61 4.13 7.26
CA LYS A 112 -5.60 5.07 6.73
C LYS A 112 -6.78 4.31 6.14
N ASP A 113 -7.97 4.89 6.23
CA ASP A 113 -9.17 4.34 5.57
C ASP A 113 -9.12 4.59 4.06
N GLU A 114 -8.53 5.72 3.68
CA GLU A 114 -8.38 6.13 2.28
C GLU A 114 -6.95 6.58 2.00
N HIS A 115 -6.47 6.28 0.80
CA HIS A 115 -5.19 6.80 0.34
C HIS A 115 -5.25 7.24 -1.12
N PRO A 116 -4.69 8.44 -1.45
CA PRO A 116 -4.84 9.03 -2.76
C PRO A 116 -3.94 8.37 -3.79
N ASN A 117 -4.44 8.33 -5.02
CA ASN A 117 -3.64 8.01 -6.20
C ASN A 117 -3.88 9.05 -7.30
N THR A 118 -2.87 9.24 -8.13
CA THR A 118 -2.97 10.11 -9.30
C THR A 118 -2.23 9.51 -10.48
N SER A 119 -2.81 9.68 -11.66
CA SER A 119 -2.22 9.21 -12.92
C SER A 119 -2.39 10.28 -13.99
N HIS A 120 -1.30 10.66 -14.62
CA HIS A 120 -1.28 11.62 -15.72
C HIS A 120 -0.55 11.00 -16.91
N SER A 121 -1.10 11.16 -18.10
CA SER A 121 -0.44 10.75 -19.31
C SER A 121 -0.62 11.82 -20.40
N ILE A 122 0.44 12.05 -21.12
CA ILE A 122 0.45 12.92 -22.30
C ILE A 122 1.02 12.15 -23.48
N SER A 123 0.45 12.33 -24.64
CA SER A 123 1.02 11.83 -25.88
C SER A 123 0.93 12.85 -26.99
N LEU A 124 1.97 12.89 -27.81
CA LEU A 124 2.11 13.69 -28.98
C LEU A 124 2.41 12.76 -30.15
N SER A 125 1.59 12.79 -31.17
CA SER A 125 1.82 12.01 -32.38
C SER A 125 1.57 12.85 -33.63
N GLY A 126 2.30 12.56 -34.66
CA GLY A 126 2.15 13.24 -35.95
C GLY A 126 3.23 12.79 -36.93
N GLY A 127 3.25 13.45 -38.06
CA GLY A 127 4.23 13.16 -39.07
C GLY A 127 3.92 13.82 -40.40
N ASN A 128 4.74 13.57 -41.38
CA ASN A 128 4.55 13.91 -42.79
C ASN A 128 5.17 12.81 -43.65
N ASP A 129 5.28 13.03 -44.94
CA ASP A 129 5.82 12.05 -45.89
C ASP A 129 7.25 11.60 -45.59
N ARG A 130 7.97 12.28 -44.69
CA ARG A 130 9.37 11.99 -44.36
C ARG A 130 9.63 11.66 -42.92
N VAL A 131 8.71 12.04 -42.03
CA VAL A 131 8.92 11.90 -40.58
C VAL A 131 7.64 11.45 -39.93
N ASP A 132 7.71 10.39 -39.15
CA ASP A 132 6.66 9.95 -38.23
C ASP A 132 7.19 10.02 -36.79
N TYR A 133 6.40 10.55 -35.90
CA TYR A 133 6.78 10.59 -34.49
C TYR A 133 5.61 10.26 -33.55
N LEU A 134 5.95 9.57 -32.48
CA LEU A 134 5.11 9.34 -31.31
C LEU A 134 5.95 9.55 -30.05
N LEU A 135 5.60 10.56 -29.30
CA LEU A 135 6.18 10.82 -27.98
C LEU A 135 5.09 10.61 -26.93
N SER A 136 5.40 9.95 -25.84
CA SER A 136 4.46 9.81 -24.74
C SER A 136 5.17 9.85 -23.41
N GLY A 137 4.53 10.44 -22.41
CA GLY A 137 4.99 10.46 -21.04
C GLY A 137 3.85 10.12 -20.09
N SER A 138 4.16 9.45 -19.00
CA SER A 138 3.18 9.26 -17.94
C SER A 138 3.84 9.39 -16.58
N TYR A 139 3.04 9.87 -15.65
CA TYR A 139 3.35 9.94 -14.24
C TYR A 139 2.23 9.25 -13.45
N TYR A 140 2.62 8.41 -12.52
CA TYR A 140 1.73 7.79 -11.57
C TYR A 140 2.31 7.97 -10.17
N SER A 141 1.46 8.34 -9.24
CA SER A 141 1.80 8.39 -7.82
C SER A 141 0.66 7.83 -6.99
N GLU A 142 1.00 7.02 -6.03
CA GLU A 142 0.09 6.41 -5.07
C GLU A 142 0.71 6.49 -3.68
N GLU A 143 -0.05 6.96 -2.72
CA GLU A 143 0.31 6.84 -1.31
C GLU A 143 -0.21 5.52 -0.78
N GLY A 144 0.51 4.94 0.17
CA GLY A 144 0.09 3.70 0.82
C GLY A 144 -0.72 3.91 2.08
N LEU A 145 -1.03 2.81 2.71
CA LEU A 145 -1.97 2.73 3.83
C LEU A 145 -1.41 3.29 5.14
N PHE A 146 -0.10 3.28 5.35
CA PHE A 146 0.48 3.68 6.64
C PHE A 146 0.23 5.14 6.97
N ARG A 147 -0.24 5.41 8.20
CA ARG A 147 -0.60 6.76 8.65
C ARG A 147 0.62 7.59 9.06
N GLN A 148 1.52 7.00 9.82
CA GLN A 148 2.64 7.75 10.42
C GLN A 148 3.84 7.93 9.47
N HIS A 149 4.15 6.92 8.69
CA HIS A 149 5.19 6.94 7.67
C HIS A 149 4.61 6.38 6.38
N PRO A 150 3.88 7.21 5.61
CA PRO A 150 3.21 6.72 4.42
C PRO A 150 4.24 6.20 3.43
N ASP A 151 4.06 4.96 3.04
CA ASP A 151 4.71 4.42 1.87
C ASP A 151 4.21 5.17 0.63
N LYS A 152 5.05 5.29 -0.36
CA LYS A 152 4.73 6.02 -1.58
C LYS A 152 5.34 5.34 -2.79
N LEU A 153 4.49 5.13 -3.77
CA LEU A 153 4.88 4.62 -5.07
C LEU A 153 4.87 5.76 -6.09
N GLN A 154 5.94 5.90 -6.85
CA GLN A 154 6.02 6.82 -7.99
C GLN A 154 6.54 6.09 -9.21
N LYS A 155 5.88 6.29 -10.34
CA LYS A 155 6.30 5.76 -11.65
C LYS A 155 6.35 6.89 -12.66
N ILE A 156 7.44 6.97 -13.38
CA ILE A 156 7.59 7.86 -14.53
C ILE A 156 7.93 7.00 -15.74
N THR A 157 7.19 7.16 -16.81
CA THR A 157 7.54 6.53 -18.08
C THR A 157 7.66 7.59 -19.15
N PHE A 158 8.60 7.37 -20.04
CA PHE A 158 8.73 8.15 -21.26
C PHE A 158 8.98 7.20 -22.42
N ARG A 159 8.32 7.44 -23.55
CA ARG A 159 8.55 6.70 -24.79
C ARG A 159 8.66 7.67 -25.95
N SER A 160 9.64 7.44 -26.78
CA SER A 160 9.86 8.13 -28.05
C SER A 160 9.98 7.10 -29.16
N LYS A 161 9.16 7.22 -30.18
CA LYS A 161 9.29 6.47 -31.43
C LYS A 161 9.30 7.47 -32.58
N ILE A 162 10.40 7.56 -33.30
CA ILE A 162 10.58 8.49 -34.40
C ILE A 162 11.14 7.72 -35.57
N THR A 163 10.58 7.95 -36.72
CA THR A 163 11.06 7.36 -37.98
C THR A 163 11.28 8.46 -39.01
N PHE A 164 12.43 8.44 -39.67
CA PHE A 164 12.82 9.38 -40.71
C PHE A 164 13.06 8.62 -41.99
N ASP A 165 12.37 9.01 -43.05
CA ASP A 165 12.66 8.60 -44.41
C ASP A 165 13.61 9.62 -45.03
N ILE A 166 14.93 9.37 -44.92
CA ILE A 166 15.97 10.29 -45.38
C ILE A 166 15.95 10.38 -46.93
N ASN A 167 15.81 9.22 -47.58
CA ASN A 167 15.63 9.11 -48.99
C ASN A 167 14.99 7.76 -49.33
N LYS A 168 14.82 7.47 -50.66
CA LYS A 168 14.10 6.26 -51.12
C LYS A 168 14.71 4.94 -50.68
N TRP A 169 15.97 4.93 -50.27
CA TRP A 169 16.70 3.73 -49.86
C TRP A 169 17.14 3.73 -48.38
N LEU A 170 16.99 4.87 -47.69
CA LEU A 170 17.43 4.98 -46.29
C LEU A 170 16.30 5.47 -45.38
N LYS A 171 15.89 4.59 -44.49
CA LYS A 171 14.94 4.85 -43.40
C LYS A 171 15.66 4.65 -42.05
N VAL A 172 15.58 5.62 -41.20
CA VAL A 172 16.15 5.57 -39.83
C VAL A 172 15.04 5.62 -38.82
N SER A 173 15.04 4.67 -37.87
CA SER A 173 14.04 4.60 -36.81
C SER A 173 14.73 4.58 -35.45
N ASN A 174 14.21 5.37 -34.53
CA ASN A 174 14.55 5.35 -33.10
C ASN A 174 13.32 4.93 -32.30
N ASN A 175 13.49 4.00 -31.38
CA ASN A 175 12.46 3.59 -30.42
C ASN A 175 13.12 3.51 -29.04
N THR A 176 12.90 4.55 -28.24
CA THR A 176 13.47 4.69 -26.91
C THR A 176 12.35 4.63 -25.88
N SER A 177 12.56 3.89 -24.81
CA SER A 177 11.69 3.88 -23.65
C SER A 177 12.51 4.08 -22.39
N TYR A 178 12.01 4.94 -21.53
CA TYR A 178 12.55 5.18 -20.20
C TYR A 178 11.49 4.86 -19.17
N TYR A 179 11.88 4.14 -18.14
CA TYR A 179 11.04 3.78 -17.01
C TYR A 179 11.79 4.04 -15.71
N ASN A 180 11.18 4.81 -14.83
CA ASN A 180 11.68 5.03 -13.48
C ASN A 180 10.59 4.67 -12.48
N TYR A 181 10.96 3.86 -11.51
CA TYR A 181 10.13 3.39 -10.43
C TYR A 181 10.82 3.73 -9.11
N LYS A 182 10.10 4.43 -8.25
CA LYS A 182 10.54 4.72 -6.88
C LYS A 182 9.48 4.23 -5.90
N TYR A 183 9.92 3.46 -4.96
CA TYR A 183 9.10 3.05 -3.84
C TYR A 183 9.76 3.51 -2.55
N PHE A 184 9.04 4.29 -1.77
CA PHE A 184 9.45 4.74 -0.45
C PHE A 184 8.83 3.80 0.56
N TYR A 185 9.67 3.16 1.34
CA TYR A 185 9.27 2.13 2.29
C TYR A 185 9.17 2.70 3.72
N PRO A 186 8.14 2.36 4.50
CA PRO A 186 7.87 3.00 5.80
C PRO A 186 8.72 2.48 6.97
N GLY A 187 9.72 1.69 6.73
CA GLY A 187 10.68 1.33 7.77
C GLY A 187 10.63 -0.09 8.32
N PRO A 188 9.61 -0.64 8.99
CA PRO A 188 9.68 -2.07 9.33
C PRO A 188 9.65 -2.88 8.05
N SER A 189 10.55 -3.81 7.94
CA SER A 189 10.87 -4.54 6.71
C SER A 189 9.74 -5.46 6.22
N ASP A 190 8.64 -5.54 6.94
CA ASP A 190 7.57 -6.49 6.66
C ASP A 190 6.18 -5.88 6.93
N VAL A 191 5.41 -5.69 5.85
CA VAL A 191 4.01 -5.24 5.92
C VAL A 191 3.15 -6.23 6.69
N ASN A 192 3.44 -7.53 6.60
CA ASN A 192 2.72 -8.56 7.35
C ASN A 192 2.94 -8.42 8.85
N THR A 193 4.14 -8.04 9.28
CA THR A 193 4.44 -7.78 10.69
C THR A 193 3.64 -6.58 11.21
N ALA A 194 3.58 -5.46 10.47
CA ALA A 194 2.80 -4.30 10.87
C ALA A 194 1.29 -4.62 10.94
N PHE A 195 0.78 -5.37 9.97
CA PHE A 195 -0.60 -5.84 9.98
C PHE A 195 -0.86 -6.80 11.14
N SER A 196 0.05 -7.72 11.40
CA SER A 196 -0.04 -8.65 12.53
C SER A 196 -0.07 -7.89 13.87
N TRP A 197 0.76 -6.86 14.04
CA TRP A 197 0.75 -6.04 15.24
C TRP A 197 -0.55 -5.24 15.43
N SER A 198 -1.23 -4.86 14.34
CA SER A 198 -2.51 -4.16 14.41
C SER A 198 -3.67 -5.04 14.87
N THR A 199 -3.51 -6.35 14.86
CA THR A 199 -4.56 -7.34 15.18
C THR A 199 -4.32 -8.11 16.48
N VAL A 200 -3.17 -7.90 17.14
CA VAL A 200 -2.76 -8.59 18.37
C VAL A 200 -2.48 -7.57 19.47
N HIS A 201 -3.02 -7.80 20.67
CA HIS A 201 -2.73 -7.06 21.88
C HIS A 201 -1.55 -7.65 22.67
#